data_75219f02db208d23de607d0c25e08aab
#
_entry.id   75219f02db208d23de607d0c25e08aab
#
_cell.length_a   1.000
_cell.length_b   1.000
_cell.length_c   1.000
_cell.angle_alpha   90.00
_cell.angle_beta   90.00
_cell.angle_gamma   90.00
#
_symmetry.space_group_name_H-M   'P 1'
#
loop_
_entity.id
_entity.type
_entity.pdbx_description
1 polymer ?
#
loop_
_entity_poly.entity_id
_entity_poly.type
_entity_poly.pdbx_seq_one_letter_code
_entity_poly.pdbx_strand_id
1 'polypeptide(L)'
;MKILIIRLSSIGDCVLSSPVLEALRDRYPRAHLTWAVQAKSAPVVQGLPGLDEVLLWDSKSREQGLKHALHRTWREKFDVALDLHGLDKAALFALASRARRRISGTSARFLANRMSNERVDENEFMHARLFYLRRASMLDIAPDAATRYYPRVPIQDEHRVRAEEFLRENEIDSSARLVGLNLGASETEKLWPPERFAQLSHALLEDDKNVRVVVFGAPSDTWLHQRFEIEFGRITHHDQEYSRRVTSAVGTLKLMEVAAVSQKCSAFISADTGPMHIAAAAGAPLLAIFGPTDSRLTAPVHKPGNLPVKILDARDITGSWPASMNVWSVSRVLEEACDLMAEADSLSRQRLAAGNQR
;
A
#
# COMPACT_ATOMS: atom_id res chain seq x y z
N MET A 1 -16.66 24.66 6.50
CA MET A 1 -15.70 24.04 7.43
C MET A 1 -14.49 23.56 6.63
N LYS A 2 -13.26 23.86 7.08
CA LYS A 2 -12.01 23.39 6.50
C LYS A 2 -11.36 22.39 7.45
N ILE A 3 -11.04 21.19 6.97
CA ILE A 3 -10.39 20.14 7.76
C ILE A 3 -9.04 19.83 7.16
N LEU A 4 -7.99 19.90 7.98
CA LEU A 4 -6.63 19.45 7.63
C LEU A 4 -6.42 18.03 8.16
N ILE A 5 -6.22 17.08 7.26
CA ILE A 5 -5.80 15.72 7.56
C ILE A 5 -4.27 15.69 7.51
N ILE A 6 -3.61 15.26 8.59
CA ILE A 6 -2.16 15.24 8.68
C ILE A 6 -1.68 13.79 8.74
N ARG A 7 -1.28 13.24 7.58
CA ARG A 7 -0.58 11.96 7.48
C ARG A 7 0.57 12.10 6.48
N LEU A 8 1.76 12.39 7.00
CA LEU A 8 2.90 12.81 6.20
C LEU A 8 3.57 11.64 5.47
N SER A 9 3.63 10.46 6.08
CA SER A 9 4.25 9.21 5.60
C SER A 9 3.86 8.06 6.56
N SER A 10 4.16 6.77 6.37
CA SER A 10 4.74 6.16 5.19
C SER A 10 3.69 5.98 4.06
N ILE A 11 4.09 5.40 2.91
CA ILE A 11 3.16 5.08 1.82
C ILE A 11 2.05 4.16 2.31
N GLY A 12 2.40 3.03 2.95
CA GLY A 12 1.42 2.07 3.47
C GLY A 12 0.46 2.68 4.48
N ASP A 13 0.97 3.51 5.39
CA ASP A 13 0.13 4.22 6.36
C ASP A 13 -0.82 5.25 5.71
N CYS A 14 -0.37 5.94 4.65
CA CYS A 14 -1.25 6.83 3.88
C CYS A 14 -2.38 6.04 3.24
N VAL A 15 -2.11 4.85 2.69
CA VAL A 15 -3.14 3.94 2.16
C VAL A 15 -4.08 3.47 3.28
N LEU A 16 -3.55 2.99 4.41
CA LEU A 16 -4.36 2.51 5.54
C LEU A 16 -5.19 3.61 6.21
N SER A 17 -4.81 4.88 6.06
CA SER A 17 -5.57 6.03 6.58
C SER A 17 -6.58 6.61 5.58
N SER A 18 -6.57 6.19 4.32
CA SER A 18 -7.50 6.69 3.29
C SER A 18 -8.99 6.50 3.62
N PRO A 19 -9.42 5.46 4.38
CA PRO A 19 -10.80 5.34 4.84
C PRO A 19 -11.32 6.54 5.63
N VAL A 20 -10.44 7.25 6.35
CA VAL A 20 -10.80 8.46 7.10
C VAL A 20 -11.32 9.56 6.18
N LEU A 21 -10.74 9.71 4.98
CA LEU A 21 -11.17 10.70 4.01
C LEU A 21 -12.63 10.46 3.56
N GLU A 22 -12.95 9.21 3.21
CA GLU A 22 -14.31 8.84 2.80
C GLU A 22 -15.31 9.05 3.94
N ALA A 23 -14.97 8.62 5.15
CA ALA A 23 -15.80 8.81 6.34
C ALA A 23 -16.05 10.31 6.64
N LEU A 24 -15.03 11.15 6.49
CA LEU A 24 -15.15 12.60 6.65
C LEU A 24 -16.02 13.22 5.55
N ARG A 25 -15.88 12.77 4.30
CA ARG A 25 -16.69 13.26 3.17
C ARG A 25 -18.17 12.92 3.35
N ASP A 26 -18.47 11.70 3.78
CA ASP A 26 -19.85 11.26 4.06
C ASP A 26 -20.47 12.07 5.20
N ARG A 27 -19.70 12.30 6.28
CA ARG A 27 -20.19 13.06 7.44
C ARG A 27 -20.30 14.55 7.18
N TYR A 28 -19.40 15.11 6.38
CA TYR A 28 -19.28 16.53 6.07
C TYR A 28 -19.20 16.77 4.56
N PRO A 29 -20.30 16.59 3.81
CA PRO A 29 -20.30 16.63 2.34
C PRO A 29 -19.80 17.95 1.74
N ARG A 30 -19.94 19.06 2.48
CA ARG A 30 -19.53 20.41 2.05
C ARG A 30 -18.24 20.91 2.70
N ALA A 31 -17.55 20.09 3.48
CA ALA A 31 -16.28 20.49 4.05
C ALA A 31 -15.18 20.55 2.97
N HIS A 32 -14.25 21.48 3.09
CA HIS A 32 -13.03 21.49 2.31
C HIS A 32 -11.98 20.62 3.03
N LEU A 33 -11.61 19.50 2.40
CA LEU A 33 -10.70 18.50 2.95
C LEU A 33 -9.32 18.65 2.30
N THR A 34 -8.33 19.04 3.10
CA THR A 34 -6.93 19.17 2.69
C THR A 34 -6.10 18.08 3.36
N TRP A 35 -5.24 17.41 2.61
CA TRP A 35 -4.33 16.38 3.13
C TRP A 35 -2.88 16.84 3.09
N ALA A 36 -2.23 16.96 4.25
CA ALA A 36 -0.80 17.24 4.34
C ALA A 36 -0.01 15.93 4.23
N VAL A 37 0.89 15.86 3.24
CA VAL A 37 1.65 14.65 2.90
C VAL A 37 3.04 14.96 2.35
N GLN A 38 4.01 14.07 2.57
CA GLN A 38 5.31 14.13 1.91
C GLN A 38 5.21 13.78 0.42
N ALA A 39 6.01 14.43 -0.41
CA ALA A 39 6.03 14.23 -1.86
C ALA A 39 6.14 12.75 -2.26
N LYS A 40 6.97 11.95 -1.57
CA LYS A 40 7.12 10.50 -1.84
C LYS A 40 5.84 9.69 -1.60
N SER A 41 4.95 10.14 -0.72
CA SER A 41 3.69 9.47 -0.40
C SER A 41 2.48 10.14 -1.06
N ALA A 42 2.66 11.29 -1.72
CA ALA A 42 1.58 12.02 -2.37
C ALA A 42 0.83 11.21 -3.45
N PRO A 43 1.50 10.36 -4.27
CA PRO A 43 0.81 9.60 -5.30
C PRO A 43 -0.33 8.72 -4.78
N VAL A 44 -0.29 8.24 -3.52
CA VAL A 44 -1.35 7.37 -2.97
C VAL A 44 -2.52 8.14 -2.37
N VAL A 45 -2.45 9.47 -2.32
CA VAL A 45 -3.55 10.32 -1.82
C VAL A 45 -4.04 11.32 -2.85
N GLN A 46 -3.17 11.79 -3.74
CA GLN A 46 -3.50 12.78 -4.77
C GLN A 46 -4.47 12.18 -5.79
N GLY A 47 -5.67 12.75 -5.86
CA GLY A 47 -6.74 12.24 -6.72
C GLY A 47 -7.68 11.24 -6.03
N LEU A 48 -7.56 11.02 -4.73
CA LEU A 48 -8.56 10.28 -3.97
C LEU A 48 -9.94 10.97 -4.07
N PRO A 49 -11.01 10.23 -4.36
CA PRO A 49 -12.35 10.78 -4.38
C PRO A 49 -12.71 11.46 -3.06
N GLY A 50 -13.21 12.68 -3.13
CA GLY A 50 -13.59 13.45 -1.96
C GLY A 50 -12.48 14.26 -1.30
N LEU A 51 -11.24 14.19 -1.79
CA LEU A 51 -10.15 15.08 -1.38
C LEU A 51 -10.17 16.34 -2.27
N ASP A 52 -10.19 17.53 -1.64
CA ASP A 52 -10.22 18.79 -2.37
C ASP A 52 -8.80 19.32 -2.65
N GLU A 53 -7.87 19.09 -1.72
CA GLU A 53 -6.53 19.66 -1.83
C GLU A 53 -5.45 18.78 -1.20
N VAL A 54 -4.27 18.78 -1.83
CA VAL A 54 -3.05 18.17 -1.28
C VAL A 54 -2.04 19.25 -0.93
N LEU A 55 -1.64 19.26 0.34
CA LEU A 55 -0.59 20.12 0.86
C LEU A 55 0.72 19.33 0.88
N LEU A 56 1.53 19.54 -0.15
CA LEU A 56 2.80 18.84 -0.31
C LEU A 56 3.88 19.41 0.61
N TRP A 57 4.65 18.51 1.16
CA TRP A 57 5.92 18.80 1.83
C TRP A 57 7.02 17.88 1.29
N ASP A 58 8.10 18.49 0.81
CA ASP A 58 9.29 17.78 0.36
C ASP A 58 10.53 18.30 1.10
N SER A 59 11.20 17.41 1.84
CA SER A 59 12.43 17.75 2.57
C SER A 59 13.62 18.07 1.66
N LYS A 60 13.57 17.66 0.39
CA LYS A 60 14.61 17.88 -0.60
C LYS A 60 14.36 19.13 -1.46
N SER A 61 13.16 19.67 -1.43
CA SER A 61 12.77 20.85 -2.22
C SER A 61 12.93 22.14 -1.40
N ARG A 62 13.47 23.17 -2.02
CA ARG A 62 13.52 24.51 -1.43
C ARG A 62 12.14 25.19 -1.45
N GLU A 63 11.35 24.96 -2.50
CA GLU A 63 10.03 25.55 -2.71
C GLU A 63 8.92 24.83 -1.97
N GLN A 64 9.07 23.50 -1.75
CA GLN A 64 8.13 22.66 -1.01
C GLN A 64 8.68 22.23 0.34
N GLY A 65 9.72 22.91 0.83
CA GLY A 65 10.33 22.63 2.12
C GLY A 65 9.38 22.88 3.30
N LEU A 66 9.73 22.36 4.47
CA LEU A 66 8.88 22.40 5.67
C LEU A 66 8.40 23.82 6.00
N LYS A 67 9.28 24.83 5.92
CA LYS A 67 8.92 26.23 6.21
C LYS A 67 7.82 26.74 5.27
N HIS A 68 7.92 26.43 3.97
CA HIS A 68 6.93 26.84 2.97
C HIS A 68 5.59 26.14 3.23
N ALA A 69 5.60 24.82 3.45
CA ALA A 69 4.40 24.04 3.75
C ALA A 69 3.70 24.55 5.04
N LEU A 70 4.45 24.83 6.10
CA LEU A 70 3.91 25.39 7.34
C LEU A 70 3.34 26.80 7.13
N HIS A 71 4.03 27.65 6.35
CA HIS A 71 3.53 29.00 6.02
C HIS A 71 2.22 28.94 5.23
N ARG A 72 2.13 28.05 4.24
CA ARG A 72 0.90 27.81 3.49
C ARG A 72 -0.23 27.34 4.42
N THR A 73 0.04 26.34 5.28
CA THR A 73 -0.91 25.86 6.28
C THR A 73 -1.41 27.00 7.18
N TRP A 74 -0.51 27.89 7.60
CA TRP A 74 -0.84 29.02 8.46
C TRP A 74 -1.77 30.04 7.76
N ARG A 75 -1.54 30.28 6.46
CA ARG A 75 -2.36 31.22 5.68
C ARG A 75 -3.78 30.72 5.42
N GLU A 76 -3.95 29.41 5.22
CA GLU A 76 -5.23 28.81 4.84
C GLU A 76 -6.24 28.79 5.98
N LYS A 77 -5.81 28.74 7.22
CA LYS A 77 -6.66 28.66 8.42
C LYS A 77 -7.69 27.55 8.35
N PHE A 78 -7.57 26.58 9.22
CA PHE A 78 -8.46 25.43 9.29
C PHE A 78 -9.37 25.50 10.52
N ASP A 79 -10.54 24.91 10.46
CA ASP A 79 -11.43 24.75 11.59
C ASP A 79 -10.99 23.56 12.46
N VAL A 80 -10.54 22.48 11.79
CA VAL A 80 -10.09 21.23 12.40
C VAL A 80 -8.74 20.81 11.82
N ALA A 81 -7.83 20.35 12.67
CA ALA A 81 -6.63 19.61 12.30
C ALA A 81 -6.70 18.21 12.89
N LEU A 82 -6.76 17.19 12.04
CA LEU A 82 -6.81 15.79 12.42
C LEU A 82 -5.44 15.17 12.20
N ASP A 83 -4.69 14.96 13.28
CA ASP A 83 -3.36 14.36 13.24
C ASP A 83 -3.45 12.82 13.29
N LEU A 84 -3.31 12.19 12.11
CA LEU A 84 -3.22 10.73 11.96
C LEU A 84 -1.76 10.23 12.03
N HIS A 85 -0.77 11.14 12.09
CA HIS A 85 0.65 10.78 12.09
C HIS A 85 1.22 10.62 13.49
N GLY A 86 0.88 11.54 14.41
CA GLY A 86 1.27 11.46 15.81
C GLY A 86 2.76 11.73 16.09
N LEU A 87 3.52 12.27 15.13
CA LEU A 87 4.94 12.60 15.30
C LEU A 87 5.17 14.10 15.36
N ASP A 88 6.35 14.52 15.84
CA ASP A 88 6.68 15.93 16.11
C ASP A 88 6.53 16.84 14.88
N LYS A 89 6.82 16.33 13.66
CA LYS A 89 6.60 17.11 12.44
C LYS A 89 5.11 17.36 12.16
N ALA A 90 4.25 16.40 12.45
CA ALA A 90 2.81 16.56 12.31
C ALA A 90 2.26 17.59 13.29
N ALA A 91 2.81 17.64 14.50
CA ALA A 91 2.47 18.65 15.49
C ALA A 91 2.69 20.08 14.98
N LEU A 92 3.75 20.31 14.20
CA LEU A 92 4.01 21.62 13.59
C LEU A 92 2.91 22.01 12.58
N PHE A 93 2.42 21.05 11.77
CA PHE A 93 1.29 21.29 10.87
C PHE A 93 0.00 21.55 11.64
N ALA A 94 -0.26 20.77 12.70
CA ALA A 94 -1.43 20.98 13.56
C ALA A 94 -1.40 22.37 14.20
N LEU A 95 -0.26 22.84 14.67
CA LEU A 95 -0.11 24.18 15.24
C LEU A 95 -0.26 25.26 14.15
N ALA A 96 0.43 25.11 13.02
CA ALA A 96 0.39 26.04 11.89
C ALA A 96 -1.02 26.18 11.29
N SER A 97 -1.86 25.15 11.38
CA SER A 97 -3.23 25.17 10.88
C SER A 97 -4.11 26.23 11.55
N ARG A 98 -3.72 26.68 12.75
CA ARG A 98 -4.51 27.60 13.59
C ARG A 98 -5.91 27.07 13.93
N ALA A 99 -6.11 25.77 13.76
CA ALA A 99 -7.40 25.12 14.00
C ALA A 99 -7.79 25.22 15.48
N ARG A 100 -9.08 25.46 15.70
CA ARG A 100 -9.67 25.46 17.06
C ARG A 100 -9.66 24.07 17.67
N ARG A 101 -9.95 23.06 16.86
CA ARG A 101 -9.90 21.64 17.21
C ARG A 101 -8.67 21.00 16.60
N ARG A 102 -7.75 20.56 17.43
CA ARG A 102 -6.53 19.83 17.04
C ARG A 102 -6.57 18.46 17.69
N ILE A 103 -6.95 17.48 16.91
CA ILE A 103 -7.24 16.11 17.34
C ILE A 103 -6.02 15.22 17.08
N SER A 104 -5.60 14.45 18.10
CA SER A 104 -4.56 13.42 17.98
C SER A 104 -4.90 12.24 18.89
N GLY A 105 -3.99 11.28 19.05
CA GLY A 105 -4.15 10.17 19.98
C GLY A 105 -3.24 10.29 21.18
N THR A 106 -3.57 9.59 22.26
CA THR A 106 -2.74 9.55 23.48
C THR A 106 -1.38 8.89 23.25
N SER A 107 -1.23 8.01 22.26
CA SER A 107 0.03 7.38 21.85
C SER A 107 0.95 8.28 21.04
N ALA A 108 0.50 9.49 20.67
CA ALA A 108 1.30 10.45 19.92
C ALA A 108 2.53 10.89 20.72
N ARG A 109 3.64 11.21 20.03
CA ARG A 109 4.86 11.73 20.65
C ARG A 109 4.60 13.01 21.42
N PHE A 110 5.51 13.33 22.35
CA PHE A 110 5.37 14.42 23.30
C PHE A 110 4.91 15.75 22.67
N LEU A 111 5.53 16.19 21.58
CA LEU A 111 5.17 17.46 20.94
C LEU A 111 3.78 17.38 20.29
N ALA A 112 3.47 16.29 19.59
CA ALA A 112 2.18 16.09 18.95
C ALA A 112 1.06 16.04 20.01
N ASN A 113 1.31 15.36 21.13
CA ASN A 113 0.39 15.30 22.25
C ASN A 113 0.17 16.69 22.87
N ARG A 114 1.23 17.47 23.08
CA ARG A 114 1.15 18.82 23.69
C ARG A 114 0.46 19.85 22.79
N MET A 115 0.62 19.73 21.45
CA MET A 115 0.03 20.68 20.50
C MET A 115 -1.44 20.35 20.16
N SER A 116 -1.91 19.15 20.51
CA SER A 116 -3.32 18.77 20.40
C SER A 116 -4.11 19.24 21.62
N ASN A 117 -5.36 19.67 21.41
CA ASN A 117 -6.27 20.04 22.49
C ASN A 117 -7.42 19.04 22.67
N GLU A 118 -7.56 18.10 21.76
CA GLU A 118 -8.46 16.95 21.84
C GLU A 118 -7.68 15.67 21.59
N ARG A 119 -7.91 14.62 22.38
CA ARG A 119 -7.17 13.36 22.29
C ARG A 119 -8.09 12.17 22.40
N VAL A 120 -7.82 11.17 21.56
CA VAL A 120 -8.46 9.87 21.63
C VAL A 120 -7.59 8.93 22.45
N ASP A 121 -8.20 8.16 23.34
CA ASP A 121 -7.49 7.11 24.06
C ASP A 121 -7.16 5.93 23.12
N GLU A 122 -5.88 5.55 23.11
CA GLU A 122 -5.30 4.56 22.21
C GLU A 122 -4.56 3.46 22.98
N ASN A 123 -5.02 3.12 24.17
CA ASN A 123 -4.39 2.11 25.02
C ASN A 123 -4.67 0.67 24.56
N GLU A 124 -5.52 0.48 23.54
CA GLU A 124 -5.85 -0.83 23.02
C GLU A 124 -4.95 -1.21 21.83
N PHE A 125 -4.53 -2.47 21.81
CA PHE A 125 -3.87 -3.07 20.66
C PHE A 125 -4.86 -3.20 19.52
N MET A 126 -4.62 -2.50 18.40
CA MET A 126 -5.50 -2.55 17.24
C MET A 126 -4.76 -2.33 15.93
N HIS A 127 -5.39 -2.77 14.85
CA HIS A 127 -4.91 -2.56 13.49
C HIS A 127 -4.83 -1.07 13.13
N ALA A 128 -3.79 -0.65 12.40
CA ALA A 128 -3.52 0.75 12.05
C ALA A 128 -4.72 1.47 11.40
N ARG A 129 -5.47 0.80 10.51
CA ARG A 129 -6.69 1.36 9.91
C ARG A 129 -7.73 1.74 10.97
N LEU A 130 -7.97 0.87 11.94
CA LEU A 130 -8.92 1.10 13.02
C LEU A 130 -8.45 2.25 13.91
N PHE A 131 -7.16 2.31 14.16
CA PHE A 131 -6.50 3.37 14.89
C PHE A 131 -6.75 4.75 14.25
N TYR A 132 -6.64 4.86 12.91
CA TYR A 132 -6.91 6.12 12.21
C TYR A 132 -8.40 6.49 12.23
N LEU A 133 -9.29 5.53 12.03
CA LEU A 133 -10.73 5.76 12.13
C LEU A 133 -11.16 6.15 13.55
N ARG A 134 -10.52 5.58 14.58
CA ARG A 134 -10.77 5.95 15.98
C ARG A 134 -10.40 7.42 16.25
N ARG A 135 -9.31 7.95 15.70
CA ARG A 135 -9.01 9.38 15.78
C ARG A 135 -10.09 10.22 15.09
N ALA A 136 -10.58 9.78 13.97
CA ALA A 136 -11.64 10.47 13.25
C ALA A 136 -13.00 10.43 13.96
N SER A 137 -13.24 9.49 14.89
CA SER A 137 -14.49 9.40 15.65
C SER A 137 -14.78 10.66 16.50
N MET A 138 -13.75 11.42 16.86
CA MET A 138 -13.91 12.74 17.51
C MET A 138 -14.64 13.76 16.61
N LEU A 139 -14.81 13.46 15.34
CA LEU A 139 -15.56 14.23 14.36
C LEU A 139 -16.90 13.55 14.01
N ASP A 140 -17.53 12.93 14.99
CA ASP A 140 -18.83 12.25 14.86
C ASP A 140 -18.88 11.22 13.71
N ILE A 141 -17.74 10.57 13.42
CA ILE A 141 -17.71 9.42 12.54
C ILE A 141 -18.33 8.23 13.26
N ALA A 142 -19.25 7.57 12.58
CA ALA A 142 -20.02 6.48 13.18
C ALA A 142 -19.13 5.32 13.67
N PRO A 143 -19.51 4.62 14.75
CA PRO A 143 -18.73 3.49 15.30
C PRO A 143 -18.56 2.33 14.31
N ASP A 144 -19.47 2.16 13.34
CA ASP A 144 -19.43 1.15 12.29
C ASP A 144 -18.52 1.52 11.10
N ALA A 145 -17.82 2.65 11.17
CA ALA A 145 -16.91 3.10 10.11
C ALA A 145 -15.90 2.02 9.67
N ALA A 146 -15.47 1.16 10.60
CA ALA A 146 -14.58 0.05 10.31
C ALA A 146 -15.15 -1.01 9.35
N THR A 147 -16.47 -1.15 9.27
CA THR A 147 -17.14 -2.10 8.37
C THR A 147 -17.60 -1.47 7.07
N ARG A 148 -17.58 -0.12 6.98
CA ARG A 148 -18.05 0.65 5.83
C ARG A 148 -16.94 1.16 4.95
N TYR A 149 -15.82 1.62 5.53
CA TYR A 149 -14.76 2.32 4.82
C TYR A 149 -13.50 1.49 4.74
N TYR A 150 -12.97 1.30 3.52
CA TYR A 150 -11.82 0.47 3.22
C TYR A 150 -10.72 1.28 2.54
N PRO A 151 -9.45 0.86 2.66
CA PRO A 151 -8.35 1.52 1.97
C PRO A 151 -8.57 1.62 0.48
N ARG A 152 -8.20 2.76 -0.10
CA ARG A 152 -8.29 3.06 -1.53
C ARG A 152 -7.03 3.74 -2.01
N VAL A 153 -6.78 3.60 -3.30
CA VAL A 153 -5.71 4.31 -4.04
C VAL A 153 -6.29 4.96 -5.29
N PRO A 154 -5.78 6.12 -5.72
CA PRO A 154 -6.35 6.92 -6.79
C PRO A 154 -5.84 6.47 -8.18
N ILE A 155 -6.22 5.27 -8.62
CA ILE A 155 -5.87 4.80 -9.96
C ILE A 155 -6.74 5.55 -10.98
N GLN A 156 -6.12 6.43 -11.78
CA GLN A 156 -6.74 7.20 -12.84
C GLN A 156 -6.59 6.48 -14.19
N ASP A 157 -7.29 6.96 -15.22
CA ASP A 157 -7.26 6.33 -16.55
C ASP A 157 -5.87 6.36 -17.19
N GLU A 158 -5.09 7.42 -16.97
CA GLU A 158 -3.70 7.51 -17.41
C GLU A 158 -2.83 6.37 -16.87
N HIS A 159 -3.06 5.97 -15.61
CA HIS A 159 -2.32 4.87 -15.00
C HIS A 159 -2.72 3.51 -15.61
N ARG A 160 -4.02 3.35 -15.96
CA ARG A 160 -4.52 2.14 -16.64
C ARG A 160 -3.97 2.03 -18.06
N VAL A 161 -3.98 3.15 -18.79
CA VAL A 161 -3.40 3.21 -20.15
C VAL A 161 -1.92 2.85 -20.09
N ARG A 162 -1.16 3.42 -19.16
CA ARG A 162 0.27 3.12 -19.03
C ARG A 162 0.51 1.65 -18.64
N ALA A 163 -0.34 1.07 -17.78
CA ALA A 163 -0.26 -0.35 -17.45
C ALA A 163 -0.50 -1.24 -18.67
N GLU A 164 -1.49 -0.92 -19.50
CA GLU A 164 -1.78 -1.65 -20.74
C GLU A 164 -0.65 -1.51 -21.77
N GLU A 165 -0.08 -0.32 -21.90
CA GLU A 165 1.09 -0.08 -22.73
C GLU A 165 2.29 -0.91 -22.27
N PHE A 166 2.57 -0.93 -20.96
CA PHE A 166 3.66 -1.71 -20.39
C PHE A 166 3.51 -3.20 -20.70
N LEU A 167 2.31 -3.75 -20.52
CA LEU A 167 2.06 -5.16 -20.81
C LEU A 167 2.23 -5.47 -22.30
N ARG A 168 1.75 -4.59 -23.19
CA ARG A 168 1.90 -4.74 -24.65
C ARG A 168 3.37 -4.61 -25.11
N GLU A 169 4.12 -3.62 -24.57
CA GLU A 169 5.54 -3.43 -24.85
C GLU A 169 6.39 -4.65 -24.50
N ASN A 170 5.94 -5.43 -23.52
CA ASN A 170 6.61 -6.63 -23.01
C ASN A 170 5.96 -7.94 -23.52
N GLU A 171 5.12 -7.87 -24.56
CA GLU A 171 4.47 -9.02 -25.18
C GLU A 171 3.68 -9.91 -24.21
N ILE A 172 3.10 -9.29 -23.16
CA ILE A 172 2.27 -9.96 -22.16
C ILE A 172 0.81 -9.90 -22.62
N ASP A 173 0.33 -11.05 -23.09
CA ASP A 173 -1.03 -11.21 -23.58
C ASP A 173 -2.06 -11.21 -22.44
N SER A 174 -3.29 -10.78 -22.73
CA SER A 174 -4.40 -10.75 -21.75
C SER A 174 -4.84 -12.14 -21.28
N SER A 175 -4.49 -13.20 -22.00
CA SER A 175 -4.73 -14.61 -21.60
C SER A 175 -3.65 -15.14 -20.66
N ALA A 176 -2.52 -14.44 -20.50
CA ALA A 176 -1.44 -14.84 -19.63
C ALA A 176 -1.85 -14.77 -18.16
N ARG A 177 -1.40 -15.73 -17.37
CA ARG A 177 -1.49 -15.70 -15.91
C ARG A 177 -0.35 -14.84 -15.35
N LEU A 178 -0.63 -13.58 -15.09
CA LEU A 178 0.38 -12.63 -14.67
C LEU A 178 0.65 -12.75 -13.16
N VAL A 179 1.91 -12.99 -12.78
CA VAL A 179 2.35 -12.99 -11.39
C VAL A 179 3.27 -11.80 -11.14
N GLY A 180 2.88 -10.92 -10.23
CA GLY A 180 3.67 -9.78 -9.83
C GLY A 180 4.52 -10.09 -8.59
N LEU A 181 5.82 -9.80 -8.63
CA LEU A 181 6.76 -10.01 -7.52
C LEU A 181 7.38 -8.67 -7.12
N ASN A 182 7.06 -8.17 -5.93
CA ASN A 182 7.68 -6.95 -5.42
C ASN A 182 8.89 -7.29 -4.56
N LEU A 183 10.10 -6.97 -5.05
CA LEU A 183 11.37 -7.30 -4.39
C LEU A 183 11.69 -6.35 -3.24
N GLY A 184 11.29 -5.07 -3.36
CA GLY A 184 11.72 -4.01 -2.46
C GLY A 184 10.99 -4.01 -1.12
N ALA A 185 11.69 -3.53 -0.08
CA ALA A 185 11.14 -3.17 1.22
C ALA A 185 11.79 -1.91 1.77
N SER A 186 11.15 -1.23 2.72
CA SER A 186 11.68 -0.02 3.37
C SER A 186 12.85 -0.30 4.31
N GLU A 187 12.96 -1.52 4.80
CA GLU A 187 13.94 -1.99 5.77
C GLU A 187 14.50 -3.34 5.32
N THR A 188 15.80 -3.53 5.48
CA THR A 188 16.50 -4.73 5.02
C THR A 188 15.98 -6.01 5.68
N GLU A 189 15.57 -5.91 6.95
CA GLU A 189 15.04 -7.04 7.73
C GLU A 189 13.70 -7.55 7.18
N LYS A 190 12.98 -6.72 6.43
CA LYS A 190 11.70 -7.07 5.79
C LYS A 190 11.88 -7.69 4.40
N LEU A 191 13.09 -7.71 3.86
CA LEU A 191 13.35 -8.27 2.54
C LEU A 191 13.25 -9.81 2.59
N TRP A 192 12.38 -10.38 1.78
CA TRP A 192 12.53 -11.77 1.40
C TRP A 192 13.66 -11.86 0.36
N PRO A 193 14.61 -12.80 0.49
CA PRO A 193 15.80 -12.82 -0.35
C PRO A 193 15.46 -12.80 -1.85
N PRO A 194 16.10 -11.94 -2.67
CA PRO A 194 15.82 -11.87 -4.10
C PRO A 194 16.14 -13.19 -4.83
N GLU A 195 17.06 -13.99 -4.31
CA GLU A 195 17.36 -15.34 -4.81
C GLU A 195 16.15 -16.27 -4.64
N ARG A 196 15.41 -16.14 -3.57
CA ARG A 196 14.18 -16.94 -3.35
C ARG A 196 13.04 -16.49 -4.26
N PHE A 197 12.95 -15.20 -4.60
CA PHE A 197 12.04 -14.73 -5.64
C PHE A 197 12.42 -15.30 -7.01
N ALA A 198 13.70 -15.44 -7.33
CA ALA A 198 14.17 -16.08 -8.55
C ALA A 198 13.79 -17.57 -8.60
N GLN A 199 14.01 -18.30 -7.51
CA GLN A 199 13.61 -19.70 -7.35
C GLN A 199 12.09 -19.88 -7.46
N LEU A 200 11.31 -18.99 -6.82
CA LEU A 200 9.85 -18.97 -6.95
C LEU A 200 9.40 -18.74 -8.38
N SER A 201 10.04 -17.78 -9.08
CA SER A 201 9.74 -17.51 -10.49
C SER A 201 9.95 -18.74 -11.37
N HIS A 202 11.07 -19.40 -11.21
CA HIS A 202 11.36 -20.63 -11.96
C HIS A 202 10.32 -21.72 -11.68
N ALA A 203 9.98 -21.95 -10.41
CA ALA A 203 8.98 -22.95 -10.03
C ALA A 203 7.58 -22.66 -10.60
N LEU A 204 7.14 -21.38 -10.57
CA LEU A 204 5.89 -20.95 -11.18
C LEU A 204 5.86 -21.14 -12.70
N LEU A 205 6.99 -20.88 -13.38
CA LEU A 205 7.15 -21.02 -14.81
C LEU A 205 7.20 -22.49 -15.26
N GLU A 206 7.70 -23.39 -14.42
CA GLU A 206 7.67 -24.84 -14.62
C GLU A 206 6.24 -25.40 -14.48
N ASP A 207 5.51 -24.93 -13.46
CA ASP A 207 4.17 -25.44 -13.14
C ASP A 207 3.13 -25.06 -14.21
N ASP A 208 3.21 -23.85 -14.78
CA ASP A 208 2.25 -23.38 -15.79
C ASP A 208 2.93 -22.57 -16.91
N LYS A 209 2.82 -23.06 -18.15
CA LYS A 209 3.39 -22.42 -19.35
C LYS A 209 2.74 -21.08 -19.68
N ASN A 210 1.54 -20.80 -19.18
CA ASN A 210 0.84 -19.53 -19.38
C ASN A 210 1.26 -18.46 -18.37
N VAL A 211 2.01 -18.80 -17.32
CA VAL A 211 2.50 -17.83 -16.35
C VAL A 211 3.50 -16.89 -17.00
N ARG A 212 3.35 -15.60 -16.69
CA ARG A 212 4.31 -14.52 -16.94
C ARG A 212 4.59 -13.84 -15.63
N VAL A 213 5.86 -13.56 -15.37
CA VAL A 213 6.31 -12.93 -14.13
C VAL A 213 6.70 -11.49 -14.42
N VAL A 214 6.19 -10.54 -13.61
CA VAL A 214 6.65 -9.14 -13.60
C VAL A 214 7.30 -8.85 -12.26
N VAL A 215 8.56 -8.42 -12.30
CA VAL A 215 9.36 -8.09 -11.13
C VAL A 215 9.30 -6.58 -10.88
N PHE A 216 8.75 -6.18 -9.72
CA PHE A 216 8.60 -4.79 -9.31
C PHE A 216 9.64 -4.39 -8.27
N GLY A 217 9.98 -3.11 -8.28
CA GLY A 217 10.86 -2.47 -7.30
C GLY A 217 11.02 -0.97 -7.59
N ALA A 218 11.42 -0.19 -6.61
CA ALA A 218 11.80 1.19 -6.80
C ALA A 218 13.15 1.31 -7.56
N PRO A 219 13.51 2.49 -8.09
CA PRO A 219 14.83 2.67 -8.69
C PRO A 219 16.00 2.35 -7.74
N SER A 220 15.80 2.51 -6.43
CA SER A 220 16.77 2.12 -5.40
C SER A 220 16.98 0.61 -5.27
N ASP A 221 16.06 -0.20 -5.79
CA ASP A 221 16.03 -1.65 -5.62
C ASP A 221 16.74 -2.39 -6.78
N THR A 222 17.42 -1.66 -7.67
CA THR A 222 18.18 -2.23 -8.81
C THR A 222 19.17 -3.31 -8.36
N TRP A 223 19.79 -3.17 -7.20
CA TRP A 223 20.71 -4.17 -6.66
C TRP A 223 20.01 -5.49 -6.26
N LEU A 224 18.74 -5.42 -5.81
CA LEU A 224 17.91 -6.61 -5.55
C LEU A 224 17.58 -7.32 -6.87
N HIS A 225 17.23 -6.53 -7.89
CA HIS A 225 16.95 -7.05 -9.22
C HIS A 225 18.18 -7.74 -9.84
N GLN A 226 19.37 -7.16 -9.72
CA GLN A 226 20.61 -7.79 -10.18
C GLN A 226 20.86 -9.14 -9.50
N ARG A 227 20.65 -9.25 -8.20
CA ARG A 227 20.77 -10.53 -7.47
C ARG A 227 19.72 -11.54 -7.93
N PHE A 228 18.48 -11.08 -8.17
CA PHE A 228 17.43 -11.91 -8.76
C PHE A 228 17.85 -12.44 -10.13
N GLU A 229 18.31 -11.60 -11.04
CA GLU A 229 18.73 -11.98 -12.39
C GLU A 229 19.90 -12.98 -12.40
N ILE A 230 20.91 -12.77 -11.55
CA ILE A 230 22.05 -13.68 -11.42
C ILE A 230 21.56 -15.08 -11.01
N GLU A 231 20.74 -15.17 -9.97
CA GLU A 231 20.23 -16.46 -9.50
C GLU A 231 19.28 -17.09 -10.51
N PHE A 232 18.39 -16.30 -11.13
CA PHE A 232 17.46 -16.79 -12.15
C PHE A 232 18.19 -17.37 -13.36
N GLY A 233 19.21 -16.66 -13.87
CA GLY A 233 20.05 -17.17 -14.96
C GLY A 233 20.82 -18.44 -14.58
N ARG A 234 21.31 -18.53 -13.33
CA ARG A 234 21.99 -19.73 -12.82
C ARG A 234 21.05 -20.95 -12.79
N ILE A 235 19.81 -20.78 -12.31
CA ILE A 235 18.84 -21.87 -12.16
C ILE A 235 18.32 -22.34 -13.54
N THR A 236 18.05 -21.39 -14.43
CA THR A 236 17.49 -21.65 -15.76
C THR A 236 18.57 -22.02 -16.79
N HIS A 237 19.85 -22.06 -16.39
CA HIS A 237 20.99 -22.22 -17.31
C HIS A 237 20.97 -21.20 -18.46
N HIS A 238 20.48 -19.98 -18.20
CA HIS A 238 20.29 -18.89 -19.19
C HIS A 238 19.39 -19.27 -20.38
N ASP A 239 18.46 -20.21 -20.18
CA ASP A 239 17.51 -20.58 -21.22
C ASP A 239 16.59 -19.39 -21.57
N GLN A 240 16.52 -19.11 -22.87
CA GLN A 240 15.75 -18.01 -23.44
C GLN A 240 14.23 -18.19 -23.26
N GLU A 241 13.73 -19.43 -23.18
CA GLU A 241 12.31 -19.70 -22.96
C GLU A 241 11.85 -19.11 -21.61
N TYR A 242 12.62 -19.32 -20.53
CA TYR A 242 12.30 -18.74 -19.22
C TYR A 242 12.51 -17.23 -19.20
N SER A 243 13.62 -16.75 -19.79
CA SER A 243 13.95 -15.33 -19.78
C SER A 243 12.89 -14.46 -20.46
N ARG A 244 12.25 -14.93 -21.53
CA ARG A 244 11.15 -14.23 -22.22
C ARG A 244 9.85 -14.18 -21.42
N ARG A 245 9.73 -14.97 -20.38
CA ARG A 245 8.55 -15.05 -19.52
C ARG A 245 8.69 -14.25 -18.23
N VAL A 246 9.83 -13.59 -18.03
CA VAL A 246 10.10 -12.71 -16.88
C VAL A 246 10.41 -11.31 -17.38
N THR A 247 9.66 -10.34 -16.89
CA THR A 247 9.78 -8.92 -17.27
C THR A 247 10.14 -8.08 -16.05
N SER A 248 11.09 -7.17 -16.21
CA SER A 248 11.44 -6.21 -15.15
C SER A 248 10.64 -4.91 -15.28
N ALA A 249 9.98 -4.52 -14.20
CA ALA A 249 9.36 -3.23 -14.02
C ALA A 249 10.10 -2.36 -12.96
N VAL A 250 11.29 -2.79 -12.53
CA VAL A 250 12.07 -2.10 -11.50
C VAL A 250 12.48 -0.72 -11.99
N GLY A 251 12.03 0.31 -11.30
CA GLY A 251 12.30 1.71 -11.64
C GLY A 251 11.62 2.26 -12.90
N THR A 252 10.77 1.48 -13.58
CA THR A 252 10.11 1.90 -14.83
C THR A 252 8.68 2.38 -14.63
N LEU A 253 7.97 1.86 -13.64
CA LEU A 253 6.59 2.20 -13.33
C LEU A 253 6.49 3.06 -12.07
N LYS A 254 5.60 4.04 -12.10
CA LYS A 254 5.23 4.85 -10.93
C LYS A 254 4.27 4.06 -10.03
N LEU A 255 4.13 4.46 -8.78
CA LEU A 255 3.32 3.74 -7.78
C LEU A 255 1.88 3.43 -8.23
N MET A 256 1.20 4.36 -8.88
CA MET A 256 -0.18 4.14 -9.33
C MET A 256 -0.24 3.31 -10.61
N GLU A 257 0.81 3.31 -11.41
CA GLU A 257 0.97 2.40 -12.56
C GLU A 257 1.22 0.96 -12.06
N VAL A 258 2.05 0.79 -11.01
CA VAL A 258 2.19 -0.51 -10.31
C VAL A 258 0.84 -0.99 -9.77
N ALA A 259 0.04 -0.09 -9.16
CA ALA A 259 -1.32 -0.41 -8.72
C ALA A 259 -2.20 -0.90 -9.88
N ALA A 260 -2.13 -0.23 -11.03
CA ALA A 260 -2.92 -0.60 -12.21
C ALA A 260 -2.48 -1.95 -12.82
N VAL A 261 -1.16 -2.24 -12.87
CA VAL A 261 -0.65 -3.54 -13.30
C VAL A 261 -1.01 -4.64 -12.30
N SER A 262 -0.95 -4.36 -10.98
CA SER A 262 -1.31 -5.34 -9.95
C SER A 262 -2.76 -5.82 -10.07
N GLN A 263 -3.69 -4.98 -10.54
CA GLN A 263 -5.08 -5.37 -10.83
C GLN A 263 -5.21 -6.41 -11.95
N LYS A 264 -4.20 -6.54 -12.81
CA LYS A 264 -4.16 -7.52 -13.90
C LYS A 264 -3.48 -8.83 -13.47
N CYS A 265 -2.86 -8.86 -12.30
CA CYS A 265 -2.18 -10.05 -11.80
C CYS A 265 -3.18 -11.11 -11.32
N SER A 266 -2.84 -12.38 -11.58
CA SER A 266 -3.47 -13.56 -10.94
C SER A 266 -2.99 -13.74 -9.50
N ALA A 267 -1.78 -13.24 -9.20
CA ALA A 267 -1.24 -13.10 -7.85
C ALA A 267 -0.22 -11.95 -7.81
N PHE A 268 -0.26 -11.14 -6.75
CA PHE A 268 0.79 -10.17 -6.44
C PHE A 268 1.45 -10.58 -5.12
N ILE A 269 2.76 -10.80 -5.12
CA ILE A 269 3.50 -11.32 -3.97
C ILE A 269 4.43 -10.23 -3.46
N SER A 270 4.33 -9.88 -2.19
CA SER A 270 5.10 -8.79 -1.59
C SER A 270 5.36 -9.01 -0.11
N ALA A 271 6.51 -8.57 0.35
CA ALA A 271 6.76 -8.39 1.77
C ALA A 271 5.96 -7.19 2.33
N ASP A 272 5.99 -6.96 3.66
CA ASP A 272 5.35 -5.82 4.35
C ASP A 272 5.93 -4.48 3.90
N THR A 273 5.32 -3.89 2.89
CA THR A 273 5.77 -2.65 2.24
C THR A 273 4.62 -1.81 1.70
N GLY A 274 4.93 -0.57 1.25
CA GLY A 274 3.96 0.31 0.60
C GLY A 274 3.25 -0.33 -0.60
N PRO A 275 3.95 -0.94 -1.57
CA PRO A 275 3.35 -1.67 -2.69
C PRO A 275 2.37 -2.78 -2.30
N MET A 276 2.61 -3.50 -1.20
CA MET A 276 1.67 -4.48 -0.66
C MET A 276 0.30 -3.85 -0.35
N HIS A 277 0.30 -2.74 0.40
CA HIS A 277 -0.93 -2.02 0.73
C HIS A 277 -1.61 -1.41 -0.50
N ILE A 278 -0.82 -0.94 -1.46
CA ILE A 278 -1.31 -0.41 -2.73
C ILE A 278 -2.04 -1.51 -3.52
N ALA A 279 -1.43 -2.68 -3.69
CA ALA A 279 -2.03 -3.81 -4.40
C ALA A 279 -3.34 -4.27 -3.75
N ALA A 280 -3.37 -4.40 -2.41
CA ALA A 280 -4.59 -4.74 -1.67
C ALA A 280 -5.70 -3.70 -1.87
N ALA A 281 -5.37 -2.40 -1.75
CA ALA A 281 -6.32 -1.31 -1.93
C ALA A 281 -6.80 -1.16 -3.38
N ALA A 282 -5.97 -1.57 -4.35
CA ALA A 282 -6.33 -1.68 -5.76
C ALA A 282 -7.25 -2.89 -6.05
N GLY A 283 -7.37 -3.84 -5.13
CA GLY A 283 -8.19 -5.03 -5.28
C GLY A 283 -7.50 -6.21 -5.98
N ALA A 284 -6.17 -6.20 -6.06
CA ALA A 284 -5.39 -7.30 -6.60
C ALA A 284 -5.43 -8.54 -5.68
N PRO A 285 -5.36 -9.77 -6.23
CA PRO A 285 -5.06 -10.96 -5.43
C PRO A 285 -3.66 -10.82 -4.82
N LEU A 286 -3.54 -10.91 -3.50
CA LEU A 286 -2.30 -10.58 -2.81
C LEU A 286 -1.85 -11.71 -1.87
N LEU A 287 -0.58 -12.09 -1.99
CA LEU A 287 0.13 -12.88 -0.98
C LEU A 287 1.12 -11.95 -0.25
N ALA A 288 0.82 -11.64 1.00
CA ALA A 288 1.62 -10.78 1.86
C ALA A 288 2.53 -11.62 2.76
N ILE A 289 3.84 -11.35 2.74
CA ILE A 289 4.84 -12.09 3.52
C ILE A 289 5.34 -11.21 4.67
N PHE A 290 5.12 -11.66 5.89
CA PHE A 290 5.54 -11.00 7.14
C PHE A 290 6.64 -11.79 7.84
N GLY A 291 7.60 -11.08 8.41
CA GLY A 291 8.68 -11.61 9.24
C GLY A 291 8.87 -10.77 10.51
N PRO A 292 9.62 -9.65 10.45
CA PRO A 292 9.94 -8.86 11.64
C PRO A 292 8.80 -7.95 12.11
N THR A 293 7.74 -7.76 11.32
CA THR A 293 6.61 -6.89 11.64
C THR A 293 5.38 -7.69 12.06
N ASP A 294 4.58 -7.12 12.95
CA ASP A 294 3.34 -7.74 13.43
C ASP A 294 2.19 -7.51 12.44
N SER A 295 1.77 -8.56 11.72
CA SER A 295 0.69 -8.48 10.75
C SER A 295 -0.63 -8.02 11.35
N ARG A 296 -0.89 -8.29 12.63
CA ARG A 296 -2.10 -7.83 13.34
C ARG A 296 -2.22 -6.31 13.37
N LEU A 297 -1.09 -5.59 13.29
CA LEU A 297 -1.05 -4.13 13.30
C LEU A 297 -1.16 -3.53 11.90
N THR A 298 -0.56 -4.18 10.90
CA THR A 298 -0.35 -3.58 9.58
C THR A 298 -0.72 -4.49 8.41
N ALA A 299 -1.42 -5.58 8.62
CA ALA A 299 -1.84 -6.43 7.51
C ALA A 299 -2.58 -5.63 6.41
N PRO A 300 -2.45 -6.01 5.15
CA PRO A 300 -3.19 -5.37 4.08
C PRO A 300 -4.69 -5.62 4.25
N VAL A 301 -5.49 -4.62 4.02
CA VAL A 301 -6.96 -4.68 4.15
C VAL A 301 -7.59 -4.44 2.80
N HIS A 302 -8.50 -5.29 2.41
CA HIS A 302 -9.29 -5.15 1.18
C HIS A 302 -10.79 -5.09 1.49
N LYS A 303 -11.54 -4.53 0.55
CA LYS A 303 -13.01 -4.48 0.67
C LYS A 303 -13.59 -5.88 0.51
N PRO A 304 -14.57 -6.29 1.35
CA PRO A 304 -15.30 -7.54 1.14
C PRO A 304 -15.86 -7.67 -0.28
N GLY A 305 -15.71 -8.83 -0.84
CA GLY A 305 -16.06 -9.10 -2.24
C GLY A 305 -14.95 -8.76 -3.26
N ASN A 306 -13.81 -8.17 -2.88
CA ASN A 306 -12.62 -8.11 -3.72
C ASN A 306 -11.95 -9.49 -3.87
N LEU A 307 -10.91 -9.56 -4.73
CA LEU A 307 -10.09 -10.75 -4.87
C LEU A 307 -9.32 -11.06 -3.57
N PRO A 308 -8.91 -12.30 -3.33
CA PRO A 308 -8.43 -12.75 -2.03
C PRO A 308 -7.10 -12.11 -1.62
N VAL A 309 -6.90 -11.99 -0.31
CA VAL A 309 -5.63 -11.60 0.30
C VAL A 309 -5.23 -12.68 1.28
N LYS A 310 -4.07 -13.30 1.06
CA LYS A 310 -3.46 -14.26 1.96
C LYS A 310 -2.28 -13.64 2.69
N ILE A 311 -2.08 -14.03 3.94
CA ILE A 311 -1.01 -13.51 4.80
C ILE A 311 -0.19 -14.68 5.31
N LEU A 312 1.11 -14.65 5.03
CA LEU A 312 2.10 -15.50 5.65
C LEU A 312 2.74 -14.73 6.81
N ASP A 313 2.40 -15.07 8.05
CA ASP A 313 2.98 -14.48 9.25
C ASP A 313 4.01 -15.42 9.88
N ALA A 314 5.26 -14.99 9.97
CA ALA A 314 6.34 -15.82 10.48
C ALA A 314 6.11 -16.32 11.94
N ARG A 315 5.25 -15.65 12.71
CA ARG A 315 4.86 -16.11 14.07
C ARG A 315 4.13 -17.44 14.04
N ASP A 316 3.38 -17.73 12.98
CA ASP A 316 2.64 -19.00 12.85
C ASP A 316 3.60 -20.20 12.80
N ILE A 317 4.86 -19.96 12.38
CA ILE A 317 5.92 -20.98 12.35
C ILE A 317 6.80 -20.91 13.60
N THR A 318 7.25 -19.69 13.98
CA THR A 318 8.25 -19.51 15.03
C THR A 318 7.66 -19.44 16.43
N GLY A 319 6.36 -19.17 16.55
CA GLY A 319 5.68 -18.90 17.81
C GLY A 319 6.13 -17.61 18.52
N SER A 320 7.03 -16.83 17.91
CA SER A 320 7.61 -15.62 18.48
C SER A 320 7.71 -14.47 17.47
N TRP A 321 7.86 -13.26 17.99
CA TRP A 321 8.06 -12.04 17.22
C TRP A 321 9.14 -11.18 17.91
N PRO A 322 10.02 -10.48 17.16
CA PRO A 322 10.13 -10.46 15.70
C PRO A 322 10.75 -11.75 15.15
N ALA A 323 10.38 -12.12 13.93
CA ALA A 323 10.88 -13.30 13.24
C ALA A 323 11.60 -12.91 11.93
N SER A 324 12.49 -13.77 11.45
CA SER A 324 13.22 -13.54 10.21
C SER A 324 12.37 -13.87 8.98
N MET A 325 12.51 -13.11 7.89
CA MET A 325 11.97 -13.44 6.57
C MET A 325 12.49 -14.79 6.02
N ASN A 326 13.65 -15.26 6.55
CA ASN A 326 14.28 -16.51 6.13
C ASN A 326 13.50 -17.77 6.55
N VAL A 327 12.51 -17.69 7.42
CA VAL A 327 11.68 -18.84 7.77
C VAL A 327 10.80 -19.31 6.59
N TRP A 328 10.52 -18.42 5.63
CA TRP A 328 9.69 -18.71 4.48
C TRP A 328 10.49 -19.44 3.40
N SER A 329 10.24 -20.73 3.23
CA SER A 329 10.78 -21.52 2.11
C SER A 329 10.10 -21.16 0.80
N VAL A 330 10.78 -21.37 -0.31
CA VAL A 330 10.21 -21.18 -1.65
C VAL A 330 9.00 -22.08 -1.87
N SER A 331 9.08 -23.35 -1.43
CA SER A 331 7.97 -24.31 -1.55
C SER A 331 6.70 -23.86 -0.83
N ARG A 332 6.83 -23.27 0.38
CA ARG A 332 5.67 -22.76 1.12
C ARG A 332 5.05 -21.54 0.43
N VAL A 333 5.87 -20.60 -0.05
CA VAL A 333 5.38 -19.43 -0.77
C VAL A 333 4.75 -19.83 -2.10
N LEU A 334 5.30 -20.82 -2.80
CA LEU A 334 4.74 -21.37 -4.04
C LEU A 334 3.35 -21.99 -3.80
N GLU A 335 3.21 -22.85 -2.79
CA GLU A 335 1.94 -23.46 -2.41
C GLU A 335 0.85 -22.40 -2.20
N GLU A 336 1.13 -21.40 -1.37
CA GLU A 336 0.17 -20.32 -1.09
C GLU A 336 -0.12 -19.42 -2.30
N ALA A 337 0.86 -19.24 -3.19
CA ALA A 337 0.67 -18.49 -4.42
C ALA A 337 -0.24 -19.24 -5.40
N CYS A 338 -0.05 -20.57 -5.56
CA CYS A 338 -0.90 -21.41 -6.39
C CYS A 338 -2.35 -21.46 -5.86
N ASP A 339 -2.51 -21.62 -4.55
CA ASP A 339 -3.82 -21.58 -3.89
C ASP A 339 -4.52 -20.24 -4.05
N LEU A 340 -3.76 -19.12 -3.91
CA LEU A 340 -4.27 -17.76 -4.13
C LEU A 340 -4.78 -17.59 -5.56
N MET A 341 -4.02 -18.04 -6.55
CA MET A 341 -4.40 -17.97 -7.97
C MET A 341 -5.66 -18.78 -8.25
N ALA A 342 -5.77 -20.00 -7.71
CA ALA A 342 -6.93 -20.85 -7.89
C ALA A 342 -8.20 -20.22 -7.28
N GLU A 343 -8.09 -19.63 -6.09
CA GLU A 343 -9.18 -18.93 -5.41
C GLU A 343 -9.60 -17.67 -6.20
N ALA A 344 -8.65 -16.87 -6.69
CA ALA A 344 -8.91 -15.68 -7.50
C ALA A 344 -9.63 -16.01 -8.80
N ASP A 345 -9.20 -17.08 -9.48
CA ASP A 345 -9.84 -17.58 -10.71
C ASP A 345 -11.28 -18.05 -10.47
N SER A 346 -11.51 -18.74 -9.34
CA SER A 346 -12.85 -19.19 -8.94
C SER A 346 -13.81 -18.02 -8.71
N LEU A 347 -13.36 -17.02 -7.93
CA LEU A 347 -14.14 -15.82 -7.65
C LEU A 347 -14.40 -14.99 -8.91
N SER A 348 -13.42 -14.88 -9.81
CA SER A 348 -13.57 -14.16 -11.08
C SER A 348 -14.63 -14.81 -11.99
N ARG A 349 -14.62 -16.15 -12.09
CA ARG A 349 -15.65 -16.90 -12.85
C ARG A 349 -17.05 -16.73 -12.24
N GLN A 350 -17.19 -16.75 -10.92
CA GLN A 350 -18.47 -16.55 -10.24
C GLN A 350 -19.04 -15.15 -10.51
N ARG A 351 -18.19 -14.10 -10.52
CA ARG A 351 -18.59 -12.73 -10.85
C ARG A 351 -19.08 -12.59 -12.28
N LEU A 352 -18.38 -13.19 -13.25
CA LEU A 352 -18.79 -13.19 -14.65
C LEU A 352 -20.14 -13.90 -14.84
N ALA A 353 -20.34 -15.03 -14.18
CA ALA A 353 -21.61 -15.76 -14.23
C ALA A 353 -22.76 -14.95 -13.59
N ALA A 354 -22.53 -14.27 -12.48
CA ALA A 354 -23.53 -13.40 -11.84
C ALA A 354 -23.84 -12.12 -12.63
N GLY A 355 -22.84 -11.57 -13.33
CA GLY A 355 -23.00 -10.38 -14.18
C GLY A 355 -23.80 -10.64 -15.46
N ASN A 356 -23.74 -11.87 -16.01
CA ASN A 356 -24.51 -12.27 -17.19
C ASN A 356 -25.99 -12.63 -16.90
N GLN A 357 -26.39 -12.65 -15.62
CA GLN A 357 -27.78 -12.92 -15.21
C GLN A 357 -28.59 -11.66 -14.89
N ARG A 358 -27.99 -10.48 -15.07
CA ARG A 358 -28.64 -9.17 -14.91
C ARG A 358 -28.74 -8.45 -16.26
#